data_3b43694f9c35c2efbd8b3c65b9c2ee3c
#
_entry.id   3b43694f9c35c2efbd8b3c65b9c2ee3c
#
_cell.length_a   1.000
_cell.length_b   1.000
_cell.length_c   1.000
_cell.angle_alpha   90.00
_cell.angle_beta   90.00
_cell.angle_gamma   90.00
#
_symmetry.space_group_name_H-M   'P 1'
#
loop_
_entity.id
_entity.type
_entity.pdbx_description
1 polymer ?
#
loop_
_entity_poly.entity_id
_entity_poly.type
_entity_poly.pdbx_seq_one_letter_code
_entity_poly.pdbx_strand_id
1 'polypeptide(L)'
;QRQMCIRDRNLTRLFTLRHGDVIRVGRVQTPTLKLIVDLDNKIDHFKPEPFYEVYADFKEGFQAKWIHEKQSRFTKREDAEKIINKCDGKSGKITKLETKEKSTERPLLYSLDTLQKDANRIYGYGAAEVLDIAQSLYETQKLITYPRTDSNYLSSEMKHLVPGYIDMISTIDQYKTASEQLSEQGLTINSRMINDSKISDHHAIIVTENIKNHDLSKLSVREKNILHLIITRMLCAVAKPFRYNETSLEAVVEDETFVSKTKQIIDLGYQQVEVDLLGKTLPKDMELFHVTNGQSVSIDSMNIADKQTTPPKPFTEGTLIDAMKNLKKYIDSDNLKNAVSDRGLGTVATRAGIIEKLLQMKVVEKVKKGKVPYLHATALGHQIIQLLPDSISSPEMTAEWEAKLSEIESGKIKPEMFMKNIQLYVQKCVSDYGSVDKDNQIASQKKKYPEKEVIGKCPICGAPVYENSKSFYCSDYKNCKFSLWKENNYFKAIGFKLTKAHAKKLLKDQKTLAKNLKSKKGNSYDAWICVEWATPYPKFTMEFD
;
A
#
# COMPACT_ATOMS: atom_id res chain seq x y z
N GLN A 1 21.90 7.51 -6.71
CA GLN A 1 21.10 6.64 -5.80
C GLN A 1 21.96 5.61 -5.03
N ARG A 2 22.89 4.89 -5.64
CA ARG A 2 23.79 3.94 -4.92
C ARG A 2 24.58 4.61 -3.79
N GLN A 3 25.05 5.83 -3.99
CA GLN A 3 25.85 6.56 -2.98
C GLN A 3 25.03 7.03 -1.78
N MET A 4 23.72 7.23 -1.93
CA MET A 4 22.82 7.58 -0.81
C MET A 4 22.61 6.42 0.18
N CYS A 5 22.93 5.18 -0.20
CA CYS A 5 22.98 4.05 0.73
C CYS A 5 24.03 4.25 1.87
N ILE A 6 25.00 5.16 1.69
CA ILE A 6 25.97 5.50 2.72
C ILE A 6 25.26 6.03 3.97
N ARG A 7 24.32 6.98 3.81
CA ARG A 7 23.53 7.50 4.92
C ARG A 7 22.75 6.39 5.61
N ASP A 8 21.97 5.60 4.88
CA ASP A 8 21.08 4.61 5.46
C ASP A 8 21.84 3.50 6.20
N ARG A 9 23.00 3.09 5.67
CA ARG A 9 23.86 2.08 6.32
C ARG A 9 24.52 2.63 7.60
N ASN A 10 25.05 3.84 7.56
CA ASN A 10 25.71 4.45 8.74
C ASN A 10 24.70 4.74 9.84
N LEU A 11 23.53 5.31 9.52
CA LEU A 11 22.49 5.56 10.50
C LEU A 11 21.89 4.26 11.06
N THR A 12 21.66 3.25 10.23
CA THR A 12 21.25 1.93 10.70
C THR A 12 22.25 1.37 11.71
N ARG A 13 23.56 1.43 11.41
CA ARG A 13 24.61 0.96 12.32
C ARG A 13 24.67 1.81 13.60
N LEU A 14 24.61 3.13 13.47
CA LEU A 14 24.65 4.07 14.57
C LEU A 14 23.55 3.79 15.60
N PHE A 15 22.28 3.77 15.15
CA PHE A 15 21.14 3.56 16.04
C PHE A 15 21.06 2.11 16.54
N THR A 16 21.51 1.13 15.76
CA THR A 16 21.64 -0.28 16.22
C THR A 16 22.61 -0.38 17.39
N LEU A 17 23.78 0.28 17.30
CA LEU A 17 24.77 0.27 18.36
C LEU A 17 24.30 1.07 19.58
N ARG A 18 23.60 2.19 19.35
CA ARG A 18 23.09 3.05 20.41
C ARG A 18 22.04 2.36 21.27
N HIS A 19 21.13 1.60 20.66
CA HIS A 19 19.95 1.02 21.32
C HIS A 19 19.94 -0.50 21.46
N GLY A 20 21.01 -1.18 21.06
CA GLY A 20 21.24 -2.61 21.35
C GLY A 20 20.51 -3.62 20.45
N ASP A 21 19.61 -3.18 19.55
CA ASP A 21 18.93 -4.05 18.57
C ASP A 21 18.88 -3.41 17.18
N VAL A 22 18.55 -4.19 16.15
CA VAL A 22 18.61 -3.77 14.75
C VAL A 22 17.55 -2.71 14.44
N ILE A 23 17.95 -1.45 14.42
CA ILE A 23 17.13 -0.32 13.94
C ILE A 23 17.52 -0.03 12.50
N ARG A 24 16.65 -0.43 11.57
CA ARG A 24 16.86 -0.16 10.15
C ARG A 24 16.35 1.23 9.81
N VAL A 25 17.27 2.12 9.47
CA VAL A 25 16.98 3.49 9.01
C VAL A 25 17.05 3.52 7.49
N GLY A 26 16.00 4.02 6.85
CA GLY A 26 15.94 4.21 5.41
C GLY A 26 15.18 5.48 5.06
N ARG A 27 15.65 6.23 4.04
CA ARG A 27 15.07 7.53 3.67
C ARG A 27 13.60 7.48 3.23
N VAL A 28 13.12 6.34 2.72
CA VAL A 28 11.71 6.18 2.36
C VAL A 28 10.99 5.30 3.38
N GLN A 29 11.64 4.23 3.83
CA GLN A 29 11.06 3.26 4.74
C GLN A 29 10.73 3.87 6.12
N THR A 30 11.65 4.65 6.70
CA THR A 30 11.44 5.27 8.01
C THR A 30 10.32 6.32 8.00
N PRO A 31 10.28 7.27 7.04
CA PRO A 31 9.15 8.20 6.93
C PRO A 31 7.81 7.51 6.63
N THR A 32 7.80 6.40 5.87
CA THR A 32 6.57 5.63 5.67
C THR A 32 6.08 5.00 6.96
N LEU A 33 6.97 4.48 7.80
CA LEU A 33 6.62 3.99 9.14
C LEU A 33 6.08 5.14 10.02
N LYS A 34 6.71 6.31 9.96
CA LYS A 34 6.26 7.49 10.72
C LYS A 34 4.85 7.91 10.32
N LEU A 35 4.48 7.90 9.03
CA LEU A 35 3.11 8.19 8.62
C LEU A 35 2.08 7.28 9.30
N ILE A 36 2.39 5.99 9.44
CA ILE A 36 1.51 5.02 10.12
C ILE A 36 1.45 5.31 11.62
N VAL A 37 2.61 5.49 12.27
CA VAL A 37 2.71 5.78 13.71
C VAL A 37 1.97 7.07 14.08
N ASP A 38 2.16 8.13 13.29
CA ASP A 38 1.51 9.42 13.54
C ASP A 38 -0.02 9.33 13.39
N LEU A 39 -0.50 8.53 12.43
CA LEU A 39 -1.93 8.30 12.28
C LEU A 39 -2.50 7.44 13.41
N ASP A 40 -1.80 6.37 13.82
CA ASP A 40 -2.19 5.54 14.96
C ASP A 40 -2.26 6.40 16.24
N ASN A 41 -1.26 7.23 16.50
CA ASN A 41 -1.26 8.15 17.63
C ASN A 41 -2.45 9.14 17.58
N LYS A 42 -2.79 9.66 16.39
CA LYS A 42 -3.97 10.53 16.22
C LYS A 42 -5.28 9.78 16.49
N ILE A 43 -5.35 8.50 16.19
CA ILE A 43 -6.52 7.65 16.44
C ILE A 43 -6.61 7.31 17.93
N ASP A 44 -5.51 6.90 18.55
CA ASP A 44 -5.47 6.45 19.94
C ASP A 44 -5.72 7.60 20.94
N HIS A 45 -5.28 8.81 20.61
CA HIS A 45 -5.49 10.00 21.42
C HIS A 45 -6.72 10.81 21.01
N PHE A 46 -7.52 10.31 20.05
CA PHE A 46 -8.70 11.00 19.57
C PHE A 46 -9.77 11.05 20.67
N LYS A 47 -10.25 12.24 20.95
CA LYS A 47 -11.37 12.47 21.85
C LYS A 47 -12.59 12.90 21.01
N PRO A 48 -13.66 12.10 21.01
CA PRO A 48 -14.89 12.50 20.33
C PRO A 48 -15.45 13.78 20.97
N GLU A 49 -15.68 14.78 20.13
CA GLU A 49 -16.31 16.04 20.54
C GLU A 49 -17.74 16.05 20.03
N PRO A 50 -18.73 16.37 20.91
CA PRO A 50 -20.10 16.49 20.50
C PRO A 50 -20.28 17.75 19.63
N PHE A 51 -21.18 17.66 18.68
CA PHE A 51 -21.66 18.80 17.90
C PHE A 51 -23.12 18.59 17.52
N TYR A 52 -23.80 19.71 17.27
CA TYR A 52 -25.23 19.76 17.09
C TYR A 52 -25.56 20.41 15.77
N GLU A 53 -26.42 19.78 14.98
CA GLU A 53 -26.92 20.33 13.72
C GLU A 53 -28.43 20.53 13.82
N VAL A 54 -28.92 21.69 13.36
CA VAL A 54 -30.35 22.02 13.38
C VAL A 54 -30.95 21.79 12.02
N TYR A 55 -32.06 21.09 11.96
CA TYR A 55 -32.84 20.83 10.77
C TYR A 55 -34.26 21.31 10.99
N ALA A 56 -34.83 21.88 9.93
CA ALA A 56 -36.25 22.32 9.88
C ALA A 56 -36.95 21.52 8.77
N ASP A 57 -38.09 20.93 9.12
CA ASP A 57 -39.03 20.33 8.18
C ASP A 57 -40.08 21.40 7.83
N PHE A 58 -40.26 21.67 6.55
CA PHE A 58 -41.18 22.67 6.05
C PHE A 58 -42.48 22.00 5.58
N LYS A 59 -43.63 22.66 5.83
CA LYS A 59 -44.95 22.17 5.38
C LYS A 59 -45.05 21.97 3.87
N GLU A 60 -44.20 22.64 3.13
CA GLU A 60 -44.06 22.55 1.67
C GLU A 60 -43.31 21.25 1.24
N GLY A 61 -43.00 20.33 2.16
CA GLY A 61 -42.49 18.99 1.86
C GLY A 61 -40.99 18.91 1.65
N PHE A 62 -40.21 19.78 2.24
CA PHE A 62 -38.73 19.66 2.21
C PHE A 62 -38.12 19.88 3.57
N GLN A 63 -36.95 19.25 3.79
CA GLN A 63 -36.12 19.48 4.97
C GLN A 63 -34.93 20.39 4.60
N ALA A 64 -34.58 21.32 5.47
CA ALA A 64 -33.42 22.19 5.29
C ALA A 64 -32.58 22.28 6.56
N LYS A 65 -31.28 22.39 6.40
CA LYS A 65 -30.30 22.50 7.48
C LYS A 65 -29.96 23.97 7.73
N TRP A 66 -29.93 24.35 9.00
CA TRP A 66 -29.49 25.68 9.41
C TRP A 66 -28.03 25.94 9.04
N ILE A 67 -27.75 27.15 8.52
CA ILE A 67 -26.40 27.66 8.32
C ILE A 67 -26.34 29.15 8.68
N HIS A 68 -25.18 29.59 9.16
CA HIS A 68 -24.86 30.99 9.32
C HIS A 68 -23.45 31.24 8.79
N GLU A 69 -23.31 32.02 7.71
CA GLU A 69 -22.06 32.19 6.95
C GLU A 69 -21.41 30.83 6.57
N LYS A 70 -20.31 30.44 7.27
CA LYS A 70 -19.62 29.17 7.08
C LYS A 70 -19.92 28.14 8.18
N GLN A 71 -20.66 28.56 9.23
CA GLN A 71 -21.02 27.69 10.34
C GLN A 71 -22.28 26.91 10.00
N SER A 72 -22.27 25.61 10.19
CA SER A 72 -23.41 24.71 9.96
C SER A 72 -23.63 23.73 11.12
N ARG A 73 -23.00 24.00 12.25
CA ARG A 73 -23.09 23.17 13.46
C ARG A 73 -22.74 23.98 14.70
N PHE A 74 -23.24 23.57 15.84
CA PHE A 74 -22.98 24.15 17.15
C PHE A 74 -22.11 23.21 17.98
N THR A 75 -21.29 23.76 18.86
CA THR A 75 -20.50 23.02 19.86
C THR A 75 -21.26 22.84 21.18
N LYS A 76 -22.29 23.68 21.42
CA LYS A 76 -23.15 23.60 22.60
C LYS A 76 -24.59 23.39 22.16
N ARG A 77 -25.32 22.53 22.89
CA ARG A 77 -26.71 22.20 22.57
C ARG A 77 -27.63 23.41 22.79
N GLU A 78 -27.35 24.21 23.84
CA GLU A 78 -28.14 25.38 24.18
C GLU A 78 -28.19 26.41 23.03
N ASP A 79 -27.12 26.53 22.24
CA ASP A 79 -27.09 27.44 21.10
C ASP A 79 -27.95 26.92 19.94
N ALA A 80 -28.01 25.61 19.73
CA ALA A 80 -28.94 25.00 18.78
C ALA A 80 -30.41 25.15 19.23
N GLU A 81 -30.70 25.01 20.54
CA GLU A 81 -32.04 25.20 21.12
C GLU A 81 -32.53 26.61 20.97
N LYS A 82 -31.66 27.64 21.02
CA LYS A 82 -32.04 29.05 20.75
C LYS A 82 -32.59 29.23 19.35
N ILE A 83 -31.99 28.53 18.35
CA ILE A 83 -32.49 28.61 16.97
C ILE A 83 -33.85 27.95 16.86
N ILE A 84 -34.07 26.80 17.50
CA ILE A 84 -35.39 26.17 17.52
C ILE A 84 -36.42 27.10 18.15
N ASN A 85 -36.16 27.61 19.36
CA ASN A 85 -37.09 28.48 20.08
C ASN A 85 -37.43 29.76 19.29
N LYS A 86 -36.49 30.21 18.44
CA LYS A 86 -36.70 31.41 17.60
C LYS A 86 -37.56 31.12 16.37
N CYS A 87 -37.38 29.93 15.74
CA CYS A 87 -37.89 29.64 14.40
C CYS A 87 -39.01 28.61 14.35
N ASP A 88 -39.18 27.75 15.36
CA ASP A 88 -40.17 26.66 15.32
C ASP A 88 -41.61 27.17 15.16
N GLY A 89 -42.34 26.56 14.22
CA GLY A 89 -43.69 26.96 13.85
C GLY A 89 -43.79 28.32 13.15
N LYS A 90 -42.67 28.99 12.85
CA LYS A 90 -42.65 30.30 12.18
C LYS A 90 -42.69 30.17 10.66
N SER A 91 -43.07 31.29 10.01
CA SER A 91 -43.06 31.41 8.56
C SER A 91 -41.90 32.28 8.09
N GLY A 92 -41.40 31.99 6.91
CA GLY A 92 -40.34 32.74 6.25
C GLY A 92 -40.54 32.78 4.75
N LYS A 93 -39.46 32.98 4.02
CA LYS A 93 -39.48 33.08 2.55
C LYS A 93 -38.32 32.31 1.93
N ILE A 94 -38.55 31.76 0.75
CA ILE A 94 -37.48 31.28 -0.12
C ILE A 94 -36.75 32.51 -0.69
N THR A 95 -35.50 32.67 -0.27
CA THR A 95 -34.63 33.78 -0.73
C THR A 95 -33.79 33.39 -1.93
N LYS A 96 -33.58 32.09 -2.14
CA LYS A 96 -32.85 31.59 -3.28
C LYS A 96 -33.32 30.20 -3.67
N LEU A 97 -33.61 30.02 -4.94
CA LEU A 97 -33.83 28.72 -5.58
C LEU A 97 -33.09 28.71 -6.90
N GLU A 98 -31.98 27.99 -6.95
CA GLU A 98 -31.09 28.03 -8.12
C GLU A 98 -30.75 26.59 -8.53
N THR A 99 -30.96 26.27 -9.80
CA THR A 99 -30.55 25.00 -10.41
C THR A 99 -29.31 25.21 -11.27
N LYS A 100 -28.29 24.43 -11.01
CA LYS A 100 -27.05 24.43 -11.79
C LYS A 100 -26.74 23.01 -12.30
N GLU A 101 -26.49 22.92 -13.59
CA GLU A 101 -25.93 21.70 -14.14
C GLU A 101 -24.48 21.51 -13.63
N LYS A 102 -24.20 20.33 -13.09
CA LYS A 102 -22.87 19.92 -12.63
C LYS A 102 -22.45 18.64 -13.32
N SER A 103 -21.16 18.47 -13.46
CA SER A 103 -20.57 17.24 -13.96
C SER A 103 -19.49 16.72 -13.03
N THR A 104 -19.40 15.38 -12.96
CA THR A 104 -18.25 14.70 -12.37
C THR A 104 -17.50 14.02 -13.49
N GLU A 105 -16.26 14.40 -13.64
CA GLU A 105 -15.40 13.87 -14.68
C GLU A 105 -15.15 12.37 -14.50
N ARG A 106 -15.04 11.68 -15.62
CA ARG A 106 -14.69 10.28 -15.70
C ARG A 106 -13.29 10.01 -15.12
N PRO A 107 -13.03 8.81 -14.57
CA PRO A 107 -11.72 8.48 -14.03
C PRO A 107 -10.65 8.46 -15.14
N LEU A 108 -9.43 8.78 -14.77
CA LEU A 108 -8.26 8.57 -15.62
C LEU A 108 -7.95 7.08 -15.77
N LEU A 109 -7.18 6.71 -16.78
CA LEU A 109 -6.64 5.35 -16.92
C LEU A 109 -5.79 4.96 -15.70
N TYR A 110 -5.45 3.69 -15.59
CA TYR A 110 -4.64 3.23 -14.47
C TYR A 110 -3.16 3.52 -14.66
N SER A 111 -2.55 4.12 -13.64
CA SER A 111 -1.14 3.91 -13.27
C SER A 111 -1.08 2.75 -12.27
N LEU A 112 0.13 2.27 -11.94
CA LEU A 112 0.28 1.19 -10.96
C LEU A 112 -0.31 1.56 -9.59
N ASP A 113 -0.01 2.77 -9.09
CA ASP A 113 -0.51 3.23 -7.79
C ASP A 113 -2.05 3.22 -7.72
N THR A 114 -2.71 3.69 -8.79
CA THR A 114 -4.18 3.76 -8.84
C THR A 114 -4.81 2.37 -9.02
N LEU A 115 -4.16 1.47 -9.75
CA LEU A 115 -4.57 0.07 -9.85
C LEU A 115 -4.43 -0.65 -8.51
N GLN A 116 -3.32 -0.48 -7.80
CA GLN A 116 -3.09 -1.05 -6.48
C GLN A 116 -4.13 -0.56 -5.47
N LYS A 117 -4.46 0.73 -5.49
CA LYS A 117 -5.48 1.34 -4.62
C LYS A 117 -6.86 0.72 -4.85
N ASP A 118 -7.29 0.61 -6.10
CA ASP A 118 -8.60 0.05 -6.42
C ASP A 118 -8.67 -1.46 -6.21
N ALA A 119 -7.64 -2.21 -6.56
CA ALA A 119 -7.56 -3.65 -6.28
C ALA A 119 -7.56 -3.94 -4.77
N ASN A 120 -6.87 -3.13 -3.96
CA ASN A 120 -6.93 -3.22 -2.51
C ASN A 120 -8.34 -2.93 -1.99
N ARG A 121 -8.97 -1.85 -2.44
CA ARG A 121 -10.33 -1.45 -2.02
C ARG A 121 -11.40 -2.46 -2.42
N ILE A 122 -11.32 -3.01 -3.65
CA ILE A 122 -12.38 -3.86 -4.23
C ILE A 122 -12.18 -5.33 -3.86
N TYR A 123 -10.94 -5.83 -3.91
CA TYR A 123 -10.62 -7.24 -3.70
C TYR A 123 -9.83 -7.53 -2.42
N GLY A 124 -9.32 -6.52 -1.73
CA GLY A 124 -8.47 -6.68 -0.55
C GLY A 124 -7.04 -7.13 -0.88
N TYR A 125 -6.62 -7.04 -2.15
CA TYR A 125 -5.28 -7.47 -2.57
C TYR A 125 -4.20 -6.53 -2.02
N GLY A 126 -3.06 -7.11 -1.62
CA GLY A 126 -1.88 -6.36 -1.21
C GLY A 126 -1.20 -5.68 -2.39
N ALA A 127 -0.49 -4.58 -2.13
CA ALA A 127 0.15 -3.79 -3.18
C ALA A 127 1.21 -4.58 -3.96
N ALA A 128 2.05 -5.39 -3.27
CA ALA A 128 3.03 -6.25 -3.91
C ALA A 128 2.36 -7.35 -4.73
N GLU A 129 1.30 -7.96 -4.20
CA GLU A 129 0.51 -8.96 -4.90
C GLU A 129 -0.09 -8.42 -6.21
N VAL A 130 -0.64 -7.20 -6.20
CA VAL A 130 -1.18 -6.55 -7.42
C VAL A 130 -0.08 -6.32 -8.45
N LEU A 131 1.12 -5.92 -8.02
CA LEU A 131 2.27 -5.75 -8.91
C LEU A 131 2.68 -7.08 -9.55
N ASP A 132 2.77 -8.16 -8.77
CA ASP A 132 3.14 -9.50 -9.27
C ASP A 132 2.12 -10.02 -10.28
N ILE A 133 0.81 -9.84 -10.00
CA ILE A 133 -0.28 -10.21 -10.92
C ILE A 133 -0.20 -9.39 -12.20
N ALA A 134 -0.03 -8.07 -12.11
CA ALA A 134 0.09 -7.20 -13.27
C ALA A 134 1.36 -7.54 -14.09
N GLN A 135 2.44 -7.91 -13.43
CA GLN A 135 3.66 -8.37 -14.09
C GLN A 135 3.45 -9.70 -14.84
N SER A 136 2.70 -10.65 -14.27
CA SER A 136 2.29 -11.87 -14.96
C SER A 136 1.43 -11.57 -16.20
N LEU A 137 0.44 -10.68 -16.08
CA LEU A 137 -0.40 -10.24 -17.19
C LEU A 137 0.41 -9.58 -18.32
N TYR A 138 1.49 -8.87 -17.98
CA TYR A 138 2.38 -8.22 -18.94
C TYR A 138 3.41 -9.18 -19.55
N GLU A 139 4.19 -9.89 -18.72
CA GLU A 139 5.33 -10.69 -19.17
C GLU A 139 4.93 -12.04 -19.76
N THR A 140 4.00 -12.73 -19.07
CA THR A 140 3.60 -14.10 -19.41
C THR A 140 2.41 -14.11 -20.36
N GLN A 141 1.35 -13.41 -19.99
CA GLN A 141 0.10 -13.41 -20.75
C GLN A 141 0.11 -12.42 -21.93
N LYS A 142 0.95 -11.38 -21.87
CA LYS A 142 1.04 -10.31 -22.90
C LYS A 142 -0.27 -9.54 -23.09
N LEU A 143 -1.16 -9.51 -22.07
CA LEU A 143 -2.51 -8.93 -22.17
C LEU A 143 -2.60 -7.46 -21.81
N ILE A 144 -1.61 -6.92 -21.11
CA ILE A 144 -1.58 -5.51 -20.73
C ILE A 144 -0.26 -4.85 -21.10
N THR A 145 -0.22 -3.52 -21.12
CA THR A 145 0.98 -2.73 -21.29
C THR A 145 1.84 -2.74 -20.03
N TYR A 146 3.05 -2.17 -20.08
CA TYR A 146 4.01 -2.18 -18.98
C TYR A 146 3.39 -1.64 -17.67
N PRO A 147 3.34 -2.44 -16.59
CA PRO A 147 2.56 -2.06 -15.42
C PRO A 147 3.26 -1.10 -14.46
N ARG A 148 4.60 -0.93 -14.53
CA ARG A 148 5.33 -0.03 -13.62
C ARG A 148 5.38 1.40 -14.15
N THR A 149 4.22 1.97 -14.39
CA THR A 149 4.05 3.35 -14.87
C THR A 149 3.36 4.22 -13.81
N ASP A 150 3.79 5.46 -13.70
CA ASP A 150 3.15 6.51 -12.90
C ASP A 150 2.15 7.34 -13.71
N SER A 151 2.14 7.16 -15.05
CA SER A 151 1.23 7.87 -15.93
C SER A 151 -0.18 7.28 -15.92
N ASN A 152 -1.15 8.18 -15.99
CA ASN A 152 -2.57 7.87 -16.18
C ASN A 152 -3.05 8.27 -17.59
N TYR A 153 -2.13 8.55 -18.52
CA TYR A 153 -2.42 9.12 -19.84
C TYR A 153 -1.83 8.26 -20.95
N LEU A 154 -2.42 8.39 -22.16
CA LEU A 154 -1.89 7.87 -23.41
C LEU A 154 -1.23 8.99 -24.22
N SER A 155 -0.31 8.63 -25.10
CA SER A 155 0.33 9.57 -26.03
C SER A 155 -0.63 9.99 -27.16
N SER A 156 -0.33 11.10 -27.81
CA SER A 156 -1.07 11.59 -28.97
C SER A 156 -1.06 10.59 -30.13
N GLU A 157 0.03 9.84 -30.30
CA GLU A 157 0.16 8.78 -31.29
C GLU A 157 -0.82 7.62 -31.06
N MET A 158 -1.19 7.35 -29.82
CA MET A 158 -2.12 6.26 -29.48
C MET A 158 -3.60 6.66 -29.62
N LYS A 159 -3.90 7.95 -29.82
CA LYS A 159 -5.28 8.44 -29.86
C LYS A 159 -6.16 7.70 -30.87
N HIS A 160 -5.63 7.46 -32.07
CA HIS A 160 -6.37 6.80 -33.16
C HIS A 160 -6.57 5.29 -32.92
N LEU A 161 -5.81 4.67 -32.01
CA LEU A 161 -5.91 3.24 -31.68
C LEU A 161 -7.00 2.96 -30.63
N VAL A 162 -7.42 3.96 -29.86
CA VAL A 162 -8.38 3.77 -28.74
C VAL A 162 -9.69 3.13 -29.20
N PRO A 163 -10.36 3.53 -30.30
CA PRO A 163 -11.57 2.86 -30.77
C PRO A 163 -11.35 1.38 -31.03
N GLY A 164 -10.24 1.02 -31.67
CA GLY A 164 -9.90 -0.38 -31.94
C GLY A 164 -9.73 -1.23 -30.68
N TYR A 165 -9.20 -0.67 -29.58
CA TYR A 165 -9.16 -1.37 -28.29
C TYR A 165 -10.56 -1.60 -27.73
N ILE A 166 -11.47 -0.64 -27.85
CA ILE A 166 -12.86 -0.79 -27.41
C ILE A 166 -13.58 -1.86 -28.23
N ASP A 167 -13.37 -1.88 -29.55
CA ASP A 167 -13.92 -2.93 -30.43
C ASP A 167 -13.38 -4.32 -30.08
N MET A 168 -12.09 -4.44 -29.72
CA MET A 168 -11.53 -5.71 -29.24
C MET A 168 -12.16 -6.14 -27.90
N ILE A 169 -12.38 -5.21 -26.97
CA ILE A 169 -13.04 -5.49 -25.69
C ILE A 169 -14.47 -5.95 -25.92
N SER A 170 -15.19 -5.41 -26.91
CA SER A 170 -16.57 -5.80 -27.22
C SER A 170 -16.73 -7.26 -27.71
N THR A 171 -15.65 -7.90 -28.15
CA THR A 171 -15.67 -9.33 -28.51
C THR A 171 -15.73 -10.26 -27.31
N ILE A 172 -15.57 -9.75 -26.08
CA ILE A 172 -15.62 -10.52 -24.84
C ILE A 172 -17.01 -10.36 -24.25
N ASP A 173 -17.78 -11.46 -24.16
CA ASP A 173 -19.19 -11.47 -23.76
C ASP A 173 -19.49 -10.61 -22.53
N GLN A 174 -18.63 -10.69 -21.50
CA GLN A 174 -18.79 -9.93 -20.25
C GLN A 174 -18.81 -8.41 -20.46
N TYR A 175 -18.12 -7.88 -21.47
CA TYR A 175 -17.97 -6.44 -21.71
C TYR A 175 -18.72 -5.96 -22.95
N LYS A 176 -19.31 -6.87 -23.71
CA LYS A 176 -19.93 -6.61 -25.00
C LYS A 176 -20.96 -5.48 -24.92
N THR A 177 -21.98 -5.65 -24.09
CA THR A 177 -23.07 -4.67 -23.96
C THR A 177 -22.56 -3.27 -23.60
N ALA A 178 -21.67 -3.18 -22.61
CA ALA A 178 -21.11 -1.88 -22.18
C ALA A 178 -20.27 -1.23 -23.29
N SER A 179 -19.49 -2.01 -24.04
CA SER A 179 -18.64 -1.50 -25.13
C SER A 179 -19.48 -1.03 -26.32
N GLU A 180 -20.49 -1.81 -26.73
CA GLU A 180 -21.39 -1.46 -27.84
C GLU A 180 -22.16 -0.17 -27.52
N GLN A 181 -22.74 -0.05 -26.34
CA GLN A 181 -23.43 1.17 -25.89
C GLN A 181 -22.52 2.40 -25.92
N LEU A 182 -21.26 2.25 -25.48
CA LEU A 182 -20.30 3.36 -25.53
C LEU A 182 -19.95 3.76 -26.95
N SER A 183 -19.79 2.79 -27.86
CA SER A 183 -19.52 3.05 -29.29
C SER A 183 -20.69 3.77 -29.96
N GLU A 184 -21.94 3.37 -29.68
CA GLU A 184 -23.16 4.03 -30.17
C GLU A 184 -23.31 5.47 -29.63
N GLN A 185 -22.99 5.69 -28.36
CA GLN A 185 -23.06 7.02 -27.72
C GLN A 185 -21.93 7.97 -28.15
N GLY A 186 -20.90 7.43 -28.81
CA GLY A 186 -19.68 8.14 -29.20
C GLY A 186 -18.64 8.21 -28.08
N LEU A 187 -17.44 7.70 -28.38
CA LEU A 187 -16.32 7.65 -27.45
C LEU A 187 -15.77 9.06 -27.16
N THR A 188 -15.52 9.36 -25.90
CA THR A 188 -14.94 10.63 -25.47
C THR A 188 -13.42 10.49 -25.33
N ILE A 189 -12.66 10.87 -26.37
CA ILE A 189 -11.19 10.82 -26.42
C ILE A 189 -10.64 12.24 -26.50
N ASN A 190 -10.23 12.81 -25.38
CA ASN A 190 -9.77 14.20 -25.28
C ASN A 190 -8.52 14.32 -24.41
N SER A 191 -8.09 15.54 -24.10
CA SER A 191 -6.88 15.85 -23.29
C SER A 191 -6.88 15.24 -21.89
N ARG A 192 -8.04 14.76 -21.39
CA ARG A 192 -8.13 14.04 -20.14
C ARG A 192 -7.61 12.58 -20.26
N MET A 193 -7.58 12.01 -21.44
CA MET A 193 -7.02 10.68 -21.72
C MET A 193 -5.67 10.80 -22.42
N ILE A 194 -5.52 11.77 -23.31
CA ILE A 194 -4.36 11.96 -24.20
C ILE A 194 -3.57 13.17 -23.72
N ASN A 195 -2.34 12.95 -23.19
CA ASN A 195 -1.52 14.04 -22.69
C ASN A 195 -0.04 13.65 -22.64
N ASP A 196 0.73 14.02 -23.67
CA ASP A 196 2.15 13.69 -23.79
C ASP A 196 2.98 14.31 -22.65
N SER A 197 2.64 15.51 -22.17
CA SER A 197 3.37 16.17 -21.08
C SER A 197 3.25 15.48 -19.72
N LYS A 198 2.33 14.53 -19.58
CA LYS A 198 2.09 13.73 -18.36
C LYS A 198 2.58 12.28 -18.50
N ILE A 199 3.36 12.00 -19.51
CA ILE A 199 4.03 10.71 -19.73
C ILE A 199 5.53 10.94 -19.58
N SER A 200 6.16 10.18 -18.69
CA SER A 200 7.62 10.16 -18.55
C SER A 200 8.23 9.11 -19.47
N ASP A 201 8.27 7.87 -19.02
CA ASP A 201 8.87 6.74 -19.75
C ASP A 201 7.81 5.82 -20.37
N HIS A 202 6.67 5.67 -19.71
CA HIS A 202 5.61 4.75 -20.11
C HIS A 202 4.23 5.40 -19.95
N HIS A 203 3.33 5.10 -20.89
CA HIS A 203 1.93 5.50 -20.82
C HIS A 203 1.14 4.67 -19.79
N ALA A 204 -0.11 4.99 -19.59
CA ALA A 204 -1.03 4.29 -18.68
C ALA A 204 -1.16 2.79 -19.00
N ILE A 205 -1.59 2.02 -18.00
CA ILE A 205 -1.88 0.59 -18.14
C ILE A 205 -3.19 0.41 -18.92
N ILE A 206 -3.10 -0.24 -20.07
CA ILE A 206 -4.23 -0.62 -20.91
C ILE A 206 -4.06 -2.06 -21.40
N VAL A 207 -5.11 -2.62 -22.00
CA VAL A 207 -5.00 -3.92 -22.67
C VAL A 207 -4.20 -3.83 -23.97
N THR A 208 -3.65 -4.97 -24.41
CA THR A 208 -2.97 -5.10 -25.70
C THR A 208 -3.88 -5.80 -26.73
N GLU A 209 -3.46 -5.81 -27.99
CA GLU A 209 -4.16 -6.50 -29.07
C GLU A 209 -4.30 -8.01 -28.85
N ASN A 210 -3.44 -8.60 -28.04
CA ASN A 210 -3.49 -10.03 -27.72
C ASN A 210 -4.78 -10.46 -27.01
N ILE A 211 -5.53 -9.50 -26.42
CA ILE A 211 -6.78 -9.80 -25.73
C ILE A 211 -7.82 -10.45 -26.63
N LYS A 212 -7.80 -10.13 -27.93
CA LYS A 212 -8.75 -10.65 -28.93
C LYS A 212 -8.64 -12.17 -29.11
N ASN A 213 -7.44 -12.73 -29.02
CA ASN A 213 -7.15 -14.13 -29.34
C ASN A 213 -6.79 -14.96 -28.11
N HIS A 214 -6.80 -14.35 -26.90
CA HIS A 214 -6.40 -15.04 -25.70
C HIS A 214 -7.58 -15.77 -25.04
N ASP A 215 -7.36 -17.02 -24.67
CA ASP A 215 -8.32 -17.78 -23.89
C ASP A 215 -8.31 -17.32 -22.41
N LEU A 216 -9.16 -16.35 -22.10
CA LEU A 216 -9.27 -15.78 -20.76
C LEU A 216 -9.68 -16.81 -19.69
N SER A 217 -10.23 -17.99 -20.10
CA SER A 217 -10.60 -19.04 -19.14
C SER A 217 -9.39 -19.61 -18.39
N LYS A 218 -8.21 -19.59 -19.02
CA LYS A 218 -6.92 -20.07 -18.47
C LYS A 218 -6.30 -19.16 -17.43
N LEU A 219 -6.74 -17.91 -17.33
CA LEU A 219 -6.25 -16.99 -16.33
C LEU A 219 -6.70 -17.42 -14.93
N SER A 220 -5.82 -17.24 -13.95
CA SER A 220 -6.19 -17.39 -12.54
C SER A 220 -7.27 -16.36 -12.16
N VAL A 221 -8.03 -16.65 -11.11
CA VAL A 221 -9.06 -15.71 -10.59
C VAL A 221 -8.47 -14.33 -10.31
N ARG A 222 -7.24 -14.28 -9.80
CA ARG A 222 -6.57 -13.02 -9.49
C ARG A 222 -6.20 -12.22 -10.73
N GLU A 223 -5.68 -12.89 -11.76
CA GLU A 223 -5.39 -12.26 -13.06
C GLU A 223 -6.67 -11.75 -13.73
N LYS A 224 -7.76 -12.55 -13.70
CA LYS A 224 -9.07 -12.10 -14.18
C LYS A 224 -9.56 -10.85 -13.47
N ASN A 225 -9.43 -10.80 -12.15
CA ASN A 225 -9.85 -9.65 -11.36
C ASN A 225 -9.06 -8.38 -11.70
N ILE A 226 -7.74 -8.46 -11.85
CA ILE A 226 -6.92 -7.30 -12.22
C ILE A 226 -7.18 -6.87 -13.66
N LEU A 227 -7.28 -7.81 -14.59
CA LEU A 227 -7.64 -7.52 -15.98
C LEU A 227 -9.03 -6.88 -16.08
N HIS A 228 -10.00 -7.37 -15.30
CA HIS A 228 -11.33 -6.80 -15.21
C HIS A 228 -11.33 -5.34 -14.76
N LEU A 229 -10.53 -4.99 -13.76
CA LEU A 229 -10.37 -3.60 -13.33
C LEU A 229 -9.80 -2.72 -14.46
N ILE A 230 -8.78 -3.23 -15.16
CA ILE A 230 -8.12 -2.49 -16.25
C ILE A 230 -9.11 -2.23 -17.39
N ILE A 231 -9.83 -3.26 -17.83
CA ILE A 231 -10.84 -3.15 -18.89
C ILE A 231 -11.96 -2.18 -18.47
N THR A 232 -12.54 -2.38 -17.30
CA THR A 232 -13.61 -1.50 -16.80
C THR A 232 -13.13 -0.04 -16.72
N ARG A 233 -11.90 0.19 -16.29
CA ARG A 233 -11.31 1.54 -16.23
C ARG A 233 -11.15 2.16 -17.62
N MET A 234 -10.76 1.37 -18.62
CA MET A 234 -10.66 1.82 -20.00
C MET A 234 -12.03 2.24 -20.54
N LEU A 235 -13.07 1.41 -20.31
CA LEU A 235 -14.44 1.73 -20.70
C LEU A 235 -14.96 2.99 -20.00
N CYS A 236 -14.72 3.14 -18.70
CA CYS A 236 -15.07 4.36 -17.97
C CYS A 236 -14.33 5.60 -18.52
N ALA A 237 -13.07 5.46 -18.93
CA ALA A 237 -12.27 6.58 -19.40
C ALA A 237 -12.69 7.11 -20.78
N VAL A 238 -13.38 6.32 -21.60
CA VAL A 238 -13.94 6.75 -22.89
C VAL A 238 -15.42 7.14 -22.82
N ALA A 239 -16.10 6.88 -21.70
CA ALA A 239 -17.49 7.24 -21.47
C ALA A 239 -17.68 8.76 -21.35
N LYS A 240 -18.94 9.22 -21.32
CA LYS A 240 -19.27 10.60 -20.99
C LYS A 240 -19.09 10.88 -19.50
N PRO A 241 -18.90 12.14 -19.07
CA PRO A 241 -18.97 12.52 -17.67
C PRO A 241 -20.34 12.20 -17.06
N PHE A 242 -20.39 11.95 -15.75
CA PHE A 242 -21.64 11.91 -15.02
C PHE A 242 -22.19 13.33 -14.88
N ARG A 243 -23.43 13.60 -15.33
CA ARG A 243 -24.07 14.93 -15.30
C ARG A 243 -25.35 14.91 -14.49
N TYR A 244 -25.56 15.96 -13.73
CA TYR A 244 -26.75 16.13 -12.90
C TYR A 244 -27.06 17.61 -12.68
N ASN A 245 -28.32 17.90 -12.46
CA ASN A 245 -28.78 19.19 -11.95
C ASN A 245 -28.69 19.16 -10.42
N GLU A 246 -28.02 20.15 -9.82
CA GLU A 246 -28.07 20.42 -8.39
C GLU A 246 -28.95 21.64 -8.18
N THR A 247 -30.11 21.47 -7.54
CA THR A 247 -30.96 22.57 -7.12
C THR A 247 -30.65 22.90 -5.67
N SER A 248 -30.21 24.13 -5.42
CA SER A 248 -29.94 24.69 -4.09
C SER A 248 -31.08 25.62 -3.70
N LEU A 249 -31.61 25.38 -2.50
CA LEU A 249 -32.66 26.17 -1.89
C LEU A 249 -32.11 26.84 -0.63
N GLU A 250 -32.43 28.17 -0.49
CA GLU A 250 -32.20 28.91 0.75
C GLU A 250 -33.54 29.49 1.21
N ALA A 251 -33.94 29.18 2.45
CA ALA A 251 -35.10 29.76 3.12
C ALA A 251 -34.62 30.57 4.32
N VAL A 252 -35.23 31.76 4.52
CA VAL A 252 -34.95 32.61 5.68
C VAL A 252 -36.17 32.69 6.54
N VAL A 253 -36.05 32.37 7.82
CA VAL A 253 -37.07 32.41 8.86
C VAL A 253 -36.48 33.12 10.07
N GLU A 254 -37.10 34.25 10.52
CA GLU A 254 -36.63 35.04 11.68
C GLU A 254 -35.13 35.38 11.58
N ASP A 255 -34.66 35.81 10.38
CA ASP A 255 -33.26 36.12 10.05
C ASP A 255 -32.28 34.95 10.12
N GLU A 256 -32.77 33.72 10.30
CA GLU A 256 -31.98 32.49 10.27
C GLU A 256 -32.09 31.84 8.88
N THR A 257 -30.93 31.37 8.36
CA THR A 257 -30.88 30.76 7.02
C THR A 257 -30.90 29.26 7.11
N PHE A 258 -31.76 28.64 6.33
CA PHE A 258 -31.88 27.19 6.17
C PHE A 258 -31.60 26.81 4.72
N VAL A 259 -30.72 25.85 4.51
CA VAL A 259 -30.31 25.39 3.16
C VAL A 259 -30.69 23.96 2.92
N SER A 260 -31.12 23.68 1.71
CA SER A 260 -31.36 22.33 1.22
C SER A 260 -30.82 22.18 -0.20
N LYS A 261 -30.50 20.94 -0.56
CA LYS A 261 -30.03 20.62 -1.91
C LYS A 261 -30.67 19.35 -2.40
N THR A 262 -31.09 19.36 -3.66
CA THR A 262 -31.55 18.17 -4.37
C THR A 262 -30.67 17.90 -5.57
N LYS A 263 -30.71 16.67 -6.03
CA LYS A 263 -29.91 16.22 -7.16
C LYS A 263 -30.80 15.42 -8.11
N GLN A 264 -30.83 15.83 -9.37
CA GLN A 264 -31.53 15.13 -10.45
C GLN A 264 -30.52 14.71 -11.51
N ILE A 265 -30.49 13.42 -11.82
CA ILE A 265 -29.54 12.86 -12.76
C ILE A 265 -29.97 13.20 -14.20
N ILE A 266 -29.05 13.72 -14.99
CA ILE A 266 -29.23 13.98 -16.41
C ILE A 266 -28.65 12.83 -17.24
N ASP A 267 -27.43 12.39 -16.90
CA ASP A 267 -26.71 11.38 -17.65
C ASP A 267 -25.76 10.63 -16.68
N LEU A 268 -25.91 9.32 -16.61
CA LEU A 268 -25.07 8.47 -15.76
C LEU A 268 -23.62 8.43 -16.26
N GLY A 269 -23.39 8.59 -17.55
CA GLY A 269 -22.06 8.56 -18.14
C GLY A 269 -21.25 7.35 -17.71
N TYR A 270 -19.99 7.57 -17.27
CA TYR A 270 -19.10 6.50 -16.83
C TYR A 270 -19.62 5.70 -15.61
N GLN A 271 -20.53 6.26 -14.81
CA GLN A 271 -21.09 5.56 -13.64
C GLN A 271 -21.97 4.39 -14.05
N GLN A 272 -22.60 4.45 -15.23
CA GLN A 272 -23.32 3.30 -15.78
C GLN A 272 -22.38 2.10 -15.97
N VAL A 273 -21.21 2.33 -16.54
CA VAL A 273 -20.17 1.27 -16.71
C VAL A 273 -19.75 0.67 -15.36
N GLU A 274 -19.59 1.53 -14.33
CA GLU A 274 -19.24 1.04 -13.00
C GLU A 274 -20.37 0.27 -12.30
N VAL A 275 -21.62 0.61 -12.57
CA VAL A 275 -22.79 -0.15 -12.10
C VAL A 275 -22.81 -1.52 -12.75
N ASP A 276 -22.70 -1.57 -14.08
CA ASP A 276 -22.84 -2.80 -14.86
C ASP A 276 -21.67 -3.78 -14.60
N LEU A 277 -20.46 -3.29 -14.50
CA LEU A 277 -19.26 -4.13 -14.42
C LEU A 277 -18.70 -4.32 -13.00
N LEU A 278 -18.84 -3.33 -12.11
CA LEU A 278 -18.34 -3.42 -10.74
C LEU A 278 -19.44 -3.62 -9.69
N GLY A 279 -20.70 -3.70 -10.10
CA GLY A 279 -21.84 -3.87 -9.19
C GLY A 279 -22.01 -2.70 -8.23
N LYS A 280 -21.64 -1.48 -8.64
CA LYS A 280 -21.88 -0.29 -7.82
C LYS A 280 -23.36 0.01 -7.73
N THR A 281 -23.76 0.63 -6.61
CA THR A 281 -25.13 1.09 -6.45
C THR A 281 -25.42 2.22 -7.42
N LEU A 282 -26.52 2.12 -8.14
CA LEU A 282 -27.00 3.19 -9.03
C LEU A 282 -27.29 4.46 -8.20
N PRO A 283 -26.78 5.63 -8.60
CA PRO A 283 -27.18 6.89 -7.99
C PRO A 283 -28.69 7.08 -8.11
N LYS A 284 -29.32 7.63 -7.10
CA LYS A 284 -30.76 7.91 -7.10
C LYS A 284 -31.00 9.40 -7.25
N ASP A 285 -32.08 9.74 -7.96
CA ASP A 285 -32.65 11.08 -7.93
C ASP A 285 -33.16 11.41 -6.52
N MET A 286 -33.02 12.67 -6.15
CA MET A 286 -33.67 13.23 -4.96
C MET A 286 -34.96 13.94 -5.41
N GLU A 287 -35.96 13.97 -4.54
CA GLU A 287 -37.19 14.70 -4.80
C GLU A 287 -36.90 16.19 -5.08
N LEU A 288 -37.61 16.72 -6.07
CA LEU A 288 -37.49 18.12 -6.42
C LEU A 288 -38.26 19.00 -5.43
N PHE A 289 -37.80 20.23 -5.25
CA PHE A 289 -38.54 21.23 -4.50
C PHE A 289 -39.76 21.68 -5.31
N HIS A 290 -40.94 21.60 -4.69
CA HIS A 290 -42.20 22.09 -5.26
C HIS A 290 -42.52 23.53 -4.77
N VAL A 291 -41.51 24.40 -4.79
CA VAL A 291 -41.58 25.78 -4.33
C VAL A 291 -40.97 26.72 -5.36
N THR A 292 -41.27 28.01 -5.24
CA THR A 292 -40.74 29.04 -6.12
C THR A 292 -39.97 30.10 -5.33
N ASN A 293 -39.11 30.84 -6.05
CA ASN A 293 -38.34 31.91 -5.43
C ASN A 293 -39.27 33.01 -4.91
N GLY A 294 -39.05 33.49 -3.69
CA GLY A 294 -39.93 34.48 -3.04
C GLY A 294 -41.18 33.91 -2.38
N GLN A 295 -41.46 32.60 -2.54
CA GLN A 295 -42.59 31.92 -1.90
C GLN A 295 -42.49 31.98 -0.38
N SER A 296 -43.61 32.22 0.29
CA SER A 296 -43.73 32.06 1.74
C SER A 296 -43.76 30.58 2.10
N VAL A 297 -43.00 30.19 3.10
CA VAL A 297 -42.89 28.80 3.61
C VAL A 297 -43.01 28.81 5.12
N SER A 298 -43.49 27.70 5.69
CA SER A 298 -43.70 27.60 7.13
C SER A 298 -43.00 26.36 7.69
N ILE A 299 -42.31 26.53 8.80
CA ILE A 299 -41.71 25.40 9.52
C ILE A 299 -42.84 24.59 10.16
N ASP A 300 -42.85 23.28 9.89
CA ASP A 300 -43.78 22.33 10.50
C ASP A 300 -43.20 21.80 11.81
N SER A 301 -41.91 21.40 11.77
CA SER A 301 -41.18 20.95 12.96
C SER A 301 -39.70 21.22 12.82
N MET A 302 -39.01 21.26 13.95
CA MET A 302 -37.55 21.37 13.98
C MET A 302 -36.94 20.30 14.85
N ASN A 303 -35.72 19.86 14.51
CA ASN A 303 -34.99 18.88 15.30
C ASN A 303 -33.50 19.23 15.40
N ILE A 304 -32.88 18.75 16.51
CA ILE A 304 -31.43 18.80 16.70
C ILE A 304 -30.88 17.40 16.46
N ALA A 305 -29.97 17.29 15.52
CA ALA A 305 -29.20 16.07 15.35
C ALA A 305 -27.94 16.10 16.24
N ASP A 306 -27.95 15.29 17.27
CA ASP A 306 -26.81 15.07 18.16
C ASP A 306 -25.78 14.20 17.44
N LYS A 307 -24.57 14.71 17.24
CA LYS A 307 -23.48 14.05 16.52
C LYS A 307 -22.18 14.15 17.30
N GLN A 308 -21.25 13.32 16.95
CA GLN A 308 -19.89 13.35 17.49
C GLN A 308 -18.87 13.28 16.35
N THR A 309 -17.74 13.95 16.54
CA THR A 309 -16.59 13.77 15.65
C THR A 309 -16.11 12.34 15.71
N THR A 310 -15.57 11.82 14.59
CA THR A 310 -15.04 10.45 14.51
C THR A 310 -13.55 10.50 14.19
N PRO A 311 -12.77 9.53 14.72
CA PRO A 311 -11.34 9.47 14.43
C PRO A 311 -11.10 9.22 12.92
N PRO A 312 -9.96 9.62 12.39
CA PRO A 312 -9.56 9.25 11.05
C PRO A 312 -9.48 7.73 10.92
N LYS A 313 -9.68 7.20 9.72
CA LYS A 313 -9.53 5.76 9.46
C LYS A 313 -8.06 5.40 9.36
N PRO A 314 -7.63 4.23 9.91
CA PRO A 314 -6.27 3.74 9.72
C PRO A 314 -5.94 3.53 8.25
N PHE A 315 -4.66 3.50 7.91
CA PHE A 315 -4.25 3.21 6.54
C PHE A 315 -4.60 1.78 6.13
N THR A 316 -5.04 1.62 4.89
CA THR A 316 -4.91 0.37 4.13
C THR A 316 -3.66 0.46 3.25
N GLU A 317 -3.21 -0.63 2.64
CA GLU A 317 -2.09 -0.54 1.70
C GLU A 317 -2.36 0.45 0.57
N GLY A 318 -3.58 0.45 0.02
CA GLY A 318 -3.97 1.37 -1.04
C GLY A 318 -3.97 2.84 -0.62
N THR A 319 -4.46 3.16 0.59
CA THR A 319 -4.47 4.53 1.11
C THR A 319 -3.09 4.99 1.56
N LEU A 320 -2.21 4.06 2.01
CA LEU A 320 -0.83 4.37 2.33
C LEU A 320 -0.02 4.70 1.06
N ILE A 321 -0.22 3.97 -0.05
CA ILE A 321 0.38 4.32 -1.35
C ILE A 321 -0.03 5.73 -1.77
N ASP A 322 -1.32 6.06 -1.62
CA ASP A 322 -1.82 7.41 -1.91
C ASP A 322 -1.16 8.48 -1.03
N ALA A 323 -0.98 8.19 0.27
CA ALA A 323 -0.27 9.07 1.20
C ALA A 323 1.21 9.24 0.84
N MET A 324 1.89 8.14 0.48
CA MET A 324 3.28 8.18 0.00
C MET A 324 3.43 9.01 -1.28
N LYS A 325 2.46 8.95 -2.20
CA LYS A 325 2.45 9.76 -3.42
C LYS A 325 2.15 11.23 -3.12
N ASN A 326 1.18 11.51 -2.25
CA ASN A 326 0.62 12.83 -2.00
C ASN A 326 1.03 13.38 -0.64
N LEU A 327 2.33 13.45 -0.36
CA LEU A 327 2.90 13.87 0.92
C LEU A 327 2.46 15.27 1.38
N LYS A 328 2.13 16.16 0.46
CA LYS A 328 1.72 17.56 0.78
C LYS A 328 0.61 17.63 1.84
N LYS A 329 -0.24 16.60 1.93
CA LYS A 329 -1.32 16.51 2.93
C LYS A 329 -0.84 16.17 4.35
N TYR A 330 0.40 15.68 4.48
CA TYR A 330 0.98 15.17 5.72
C TYR A 330 2.18 16.00 6.18
N ILE A 331 2.46 17.10 5.51
CA ILE A 331 3.52 18.07 5.83
C ILE A 331 2.87 19.32 6.40
N ASP A 332 3.27 19.74 7.58
CA ASP A 332 2.66 20.90 8.25
C ASP A 332 3.20 22.24 7.71
N SER A 333 4.46 22.28 7.26
CA SER A 333 5.12 23.49 6.77
C SER A 333 4.72 23.83 5.33
N ASP A 334 4.14 25.02 5.11
CA ASP A 334 3.75 25.48 3.77
C ASP A 334 4.95 25.71 2.83
N ASN A 335 6.09 26.12 3.36
CA ASN A 335 7.32 26.25 2.57
C ASN A 335 7.79 24.90 2.04
N LEU A 336 7.67 23.85 2.85
CA LEU A 336 8.04 22.48 2.46
C LEU A 336 7.00 21.84 1.56
N LYS A 337 5.70 22.16 1.69
CA LYS A 337 4.67 21.73 0.74
C LYS A 337 4.98 22.16 -0.69
N ASN A 338 5.55 23.36 -0.86
CA ASN A 338 5.95 23.89 -2.17
C ASN A 338 7.25 23.25 -2.69
N ALA A 339 8.14 22.83 -1.78
CA ALA A 339 9.40 22.16 -2.12
C ALA A 339 9.24 20.66 -2.39
N VAL A 340 8.16 20.03 -1.89
CA VAL A 340 7.85 18.62 -2.17
C VAL A 340 7.48 18.49 -3.63
N SER A 341 8.41 17.90 -4.38
CA SER A 341 8.14 17.51 -5.77
C SER A 341 6.94 16.56 -5.84
N ASP A 342 6.29 16.48 -6.98
CA ASP A 342 5.17 15.57 -7.23
C ASP A 342 5.55 14.07 -7.13
N ARG A 343 6.82 13.75 -6.80
CA ARG A 343 7.34 12.37 -6.70
C ARG A 343 6.95 11.64 -5.40
N GLY A 344 6.72 12.37 -4.30
CA GLY A 344 6.36 11.78 -3.01
C GLY A 344 7.46 10.90 -2.37
N LEU A 345 7.06 9.94 -1.51
CA LEU A 345 7.94 8.93 -0.90
C LEU A 345 8.10 7.73 -1.82
N GLY A 346 9.31 7.49 -2.30
CA GLY A 346 9.64 6.40 -3.21
C GLY A 346 9.01 6.55 -4.59
N THR A 347 9.39 5.65 -5.48
CA THR A 347 8.85 5.59 -6.83
C THR A 347 7.70 4.59 -6.93
N VAL A 348 6.94 4.66 -7.99
CA VAL A 348 5.85 3.70 -8.29
C VAL A 348 6.31 2.24 -8.19
N ALA A 349 7.53 1.95 -8.65
CA ALA A 349 8.09 0.60 -8.62
C ALA A 349 8.54 0.13 -7.22
N THR A 350 8.70 1.03 -6.26
CA THR A 350 9.31 0.72 -4.94
C THR A 350 8.33 0.78 -3.78
N ARG A 351 7.23 1.54 -3.88
CA ARG A 351 6.28 1.74 -2.77
C ARG A 351 5.74 0.44 -2.19
N ALA A 352 5.26 -0.45 -3.05
CA ALA A 352 4.75 -1.77 -2.63
C ALA A 352 5.80 -2.58 -1.86
N GLY A 353 7.03 -2.65 -2.39
CA GLY A 353 8.14 -3.37 -1.72
C GLY A 353 8.58 -2.74 -0.40
N ILE A 354 8.37 -1.41 -0.21
CA ILE A 354 8.62 -0.74 1.07
C ILE A 354 7.58 -1.15 2.10
N ILE A 355 6.30 -1.18 1.74
CA ILE A 355 5.23 -1.63 2.63
C ILE A 355 5.46 -3.08 3.04
N GLU A 356 5.77 -3.95 2.07
CA GLU A 356 6.08 -5.35 2.34
C GLU A 356 7.28 -5.51 3.29
N LYS A 357 8.33 -4.71 3.10
CA LYS A 357 9.48 -4.70 4.01
C LYS A 357 9.12 -4.31 5.45
N LEU A 358 8.27 -3.31 5.65
CA LEU A 358 7.79 -2.91 6.98
C LEU A 358 7.03 -4.07 7.66
N LEU A 359 6.20 -4.78 6.91
CA LEU A 359 5.48 -5.97 7.39
C LEU A 359 6.46 -7.13 7.73
N GLN A 360 7.43 -7.42 6.85
CA GLN A 360 8.45 -8.45 7.09
C GLN A 360 9.33 -8.16 8.30
N MET A 361 9.63 -6.88 8.55
CA MET A 361 10.36 -6.41 9.73
C MET A 361 9.51 -6.45 10.99
N LYS A 362 8.21 -6.72 10.89
CA LYS A 362 7.26 -6.73 12.01
C LYS A 362 7.18 -5.39 12.76
N VAL A 363 7.47 -4.28 12.08
CA VAL A 363 7.27 -2.93 12.60
C VAL A 363 5.89 -2.39 12.26
N VAL A 364 5.22 -3.03 11.28
CA VAL A 364 3.83 -2.81 10.88
C VAL A 364 3.14 -4.18 10.82
N GLU A 365 1.88 -4.22 11.17
CA GLU A 365 1.03 -5.41 11.07
C GLU A 365 -0.28 -5.11 10.34
N LYS A 366 -0.93 -6.17 9.83
CA LYS A 366 -2.24 -6.11 9.20
C LYS A 366 -3.31 -6.54 10.19
N VAL A 367 -4.22 -5.64 10.52
CA VAL A 367 -5.38 -5.92 11.37
C VAL A 367 -6.62 -6.05 10.50
N LYS A 368 -7.22 -7.23 10.47
CA LYS A 368 -8.40 -7.50 9.66
C LYS A 368 -9.65 -6.96 10.34
N LYS A 369 -10.24 -5.91 9.75
CA LYS A 369 -11.52 -5.35 10.16
C LYS A 369 -12.39 -5.13 8.92
N GLY A 370 -13.18 -6.14 8.57
CA GLY A 370 -13.96 -6.15 7.32
C GLY A 370 -13.22 -6.76 6.12
N LYS A 371 -13.53 -6.29 4.91
CA LYS A 371 -12.99 -6.84 3.65
C LYS A 371 -11.52 -6.53 3.42
N VAL A 372 -11.10 -5.33 3.79
CA VAL A 372 -9.73 -4.83 3.56
C VAL A 372 -9.02 -4.68 4.90
N PRO A 373 -7.83 -5.28 5.09
CA PRO A 373 -7.08 -5.12 6.33
C PRO A 373 -6.51 -3.72 6.46
N TYR A 374 -6.50 -3.21 7.70
CA TYR A 374 -5.81 -1.97 8.06
C TYR A 374 -4.37 -2.24 8.47
N LEU A 375 -3.52 -1.25 8.27
CA LEU A 375 -2.12 -1.24 8.68
C LEU A 375 -2.00 -0.48 10.00
N HIS A 376 -1.36 -1.10 10.98
CA HIS A 376 -1.03 -0.50 12.26
C HIS A 376 0.45 -0.69 12.57
N ALA A 377 1.04 0.28 13.25
CA ALA A 377 2.39 0.13 13.78
C ALA A 377 2.36 -0.84 14.98
N THR A 378 3.34 -1.75 15.04
CA THR A 378 3.54 -2.58 16.22
C THR A 378 4.20 -1.78 17.35
N ALA A 379 4.23 -2.31 18.57
CA ALA A 379 4.98 -1.71 19.68
C ALA A 379 6.44 -1.41 19.28
N LEU A 380 7.07 -2.31 18.51
CA LEU A 380 8.42 -2.09 17.97
C LEU A 380 8.45 -0.93 16.97
N GLY A 381 7.44 -0.81 16.12
CA GLY A 381 7.32 0.29 15.16
C GLY A 381 7.22 1.65 15.85
N HIS A 382 6.35 1.76 16.87
CA HIS A 382 6.24 2.95 17.70
C HIS A 382 7.55 3.29 18.41
N GLN A 383 8.19 2.30 19.05
CA GLN A 383 9.46 2.48 19.75
C GLN A 383 10.57 2.98 18.81
N ILE A 384 10.69 2.42 17.61
CA ILE A 384 11.68 2.86 16.61
C ILE A 384 11.48 4.33 16.26
N ILE A 385 10.24 4.76 16.00
CA ILE A 385 9.99 6.18 15.65
C ILE A 385 10.26 7.11 16.83
N GLN A 386 9.96 6.70 18.05
CA GLN A 386 10.28 7.48 19.26
C GLN A 386 11.78 7.64 19.50
N LEU A 387 12.58 6.62 19.17
CA LEU A 387 14.04 6.63 19.36
C LEU A 387 14.79 7.40 18.27
N LEU A 388 14.18 7.61 17.11
CA LEU A 388 14.79 8.32 16.00
C LEU A 388 14.45 9.80 16.06
N PRO A 389 15.44 10.70 15.88
CA PRO A 389 15.19 12.13 15.75
C PRO A 389 14.22 12.43 14.59
N ASP A 390 13.40 13.44 14.74
CA ASP A 390 12.46 13.88 13.70
C ASP A 390 13.19 14.20 12.38
N SER A 391 14.37 14.79 12.44
CA SER A 391 15.20 15.05 11.25
C SER A 391 15.57 13.79 10.44
N ILE A 392 15.42 12.60 11.01
CA ILE A 392 15.70 11.30 10.34
C ILE A 392 14.42 10.60 9.92
N SER A 393 13.37 10.71 10.73
CA SER A 393 12.10 9.99 10.54
C SER A 393 11.08 10.79 9.72
N SER A 394 11.20 12.12 9.65
CA SER A 394 10.19 12.95 9.00
C SER A 394 10.20 12.81 7.46
N PRO A 395 9.03 12.91 6.82
CA PRO A 395 8.91 12.92 5.36
C PRO A 395 9.57 14.15 4.71
N GLU A 396 9.67 15.28 5.44
CA GLU A 396 10.18 16.57 4.95
C GLU A 396 11.62 16.45 4.45
N MET A 397 12.50 15.80 5.23
CA MET A 397 13.89 15.63 4.80
C MET A 397 14.00 14.82 3.50
N THR A 398 13.17 13.79 3.35
CA THR A 398 13.16 13.01 2.11
C THR A 398 12.71 13.88 0.94
N ALA A 399 11.70 14.71 1.15
CA ALA A 399 11.21 15.66 0.17
C ALA A 399 12.27 16.69 -0.25
N GLU A 400 13.00 17.26 0.71
CA GLU A 400 14.11 18.19 0.44
C GLU A 400 15.22 17.52 -0.39
N TRP A 401 15.53 16.26 -0.12
CA TRP A 401 16.57 15.56 -0.85
C TRP A 401 16.12 15.16 -2.26
N GLU A 402 14.88 14.79 -2.45
CA GLU A 402 14.32 14.54 -3.78
C GLU A 402 14.27 15.84 -4.60
N ALA A 403 13.97 16.99 -3.98
CA ALA A 403 14.04 18.29 -4.62
C ALA A 403 15.49 18.60 -5.09
N LYS A 404 16.49 18.40 -4.23
CA LYS A 404 17.90 18.57 -4.60
C LYS A 404 18.36 17.61 -5.69
N LEU A 405 17.85 16.38 -5.72
CA LEU A 405 18.13 15.44 -6.81
C LEU A 405 17.56 15.94 -8.14
N SER A 406 16.37 16.54 -8.14
CA SER A 406 15.79 17.16 -9.34
C SER A 406 16.61 18.39 -9.80
N GLU A 407 17.18 19.14 -8.87
CA GLU A 407 18.10 20.24 -9.18
C GLU A 407 19.42 19.76 -9.79
N ILE A 408 19.92 18.57 -9.39
CA ILE A 408 21.07 17.92 -10.01
C ILE A 408 20.72 17.46 -11.42
N GLU A 409 19.55 16.84 -11.60
CA GLU A 409 19.06 16.37 -12.89
C GLU A 409 18.91 17.51 -13.90
N SER A 410 18.47 18.69 -13.43
CA SER A 410 18.37 19.92 -14.23
C SER A 410 19.70 20.70 -14.35
N GLY A 411 20.81 20.20 -13.80
CA GLY A 411 22.13 20.84 -13.87
C GLY A 411 22.33 22.06 -12.98
N LYS A 412 21.38 22.38 -12.09
CA LYS A 412 21.44 23.54 -11.17
C LYS A 412 22.43 23.32 -10.02
N ILE A 413 22.61 22.09 -9.57
CA ILE A 413 23.52 21.72 -8.48
C ILE A 413 24.47 20.62 -8.95
N LYS A 414 25.74 20.71 -8.54
CA LYS A 414 26.73 19.66 -8.82
C LYS A 414 26.54 18.46 -7.90
N PRO A 415 26.61 17.21 -8.39
CA PRO A 415 26.46 15.99 -7.59
C PRO A 415 27.43 15.92 -6.40
N GLU A 416 28.66 16.41 -6.56
CA GLU A 416 29.69 16.38 -5.53
C GLU A 416 29.33 17.21 -4.31
N MET A 417 28.66 18.38 -4.52
CA MET A 417 28.19 19.24 -3.42
C MET A 417 27.09 18.55 -2.62
N PHE A 418 26.17 17.89 -3.27
CA PHE A 418 25.12 17.10 -2.63
C PHE A 418 25.71 15.96 -1.79
N MET A 419 26.69 15.23 -2.34
CA MET A 419 27.37 14.14 -1.63
C MET A 419 28.16 14.64 -0.41
N LYS A 420 28.83 15.79 -0.50
CA LYS A 420 29.51 16.42 0.63
C LYS A 420 28.51 16.76 1.75
N ASN A 421 27.34 17.28 1.40
CA ASN A 421 26.30 17.60 2.38
C ASN A 421 25.77 16.32 3.07
N ILE A 422 25.60 15.21 2.35
CA ILE A 422 25.24 13.91 2.95
C ILE A 422 26.33 13.45 3.95
N GLN A 423 27.61 13.55 3.57
CA GLN A 423 28.71 13.15 4.44
C GLN A 423 28.75 13.98 5.72
N LEU A 424 28.63 15.31 5.61
CA LEU A 424 28.57 16.21 6.76
C LEU A 424 27.37 15.91 7.67
N TYR A 425 26.21 15.64 7.07
CA TYR A 425 25.02 15.25 7.83
C TYR A 425 25.24 13.95 8.61
N VAL A 426 25.83 12.92 7.99
CA VAL A 426 26.14 11.65 8.66
C VAL A 426 27.16 11.86 9.78
N GLN A 427 28.22 12.66 9.55
CA GLN A 427 29.21 13.01 10.57
C GLN A 427 28.56 13.70 11.77
N LYS A 428 27.67 14.66 11.52
CA LYS A 428 26.91 15.32 12.57
C LYS A 428 26.06 14.33 13.37
N CYS A 429 25.32 13.45 12.69
CA CYS A 429 24.53 12.42 13.38
C CYS A 429 25.41 11.48 14.24
N VAL A 430 26.60 11.12 13.76
CA VAL A 430 27.54 10.29 14.55
C VAL A 430 28.06 11.06 15.76
N SER A 431 28.33 12.33 15.62
CA SER A 431 28.74 13.20 16.76
C SER A 431 27.62 13.33 17.79
N ASP A 432 26.40 13.61 17.34
CA ASP A 432 25.28 13.92 18.23
C ASP A 432 24.71 12.65 18.93
N TYR A 433 24.76 11.50 18.27
CA TYR A 433 24.11 10.25 18.72
C TYR A 433 25.07 9.06 18.88
N GLY A 434 26.39 9.27 18.83
CA GLY A 434 27.38 8.18 18.83
C GLY A 434 27.53 7.42 20.14
N SER A 435 27.07 7.97 21.27
CA SER A 435 27.09 7.32 22.57
C SER A 435 25.98 6.27 22.72
N VAL A 436 26.26 5.21 23.51
CA VAL A 436 25.25 4.21 23.87
C VAL A 436 24.22 4.83 24.80
N ASP A 437 22.95 4.70 24.43
CA ASP A 437 21.81 5.12 25.25
C ASP A 437 21.38 3.95 26.15
N LYS A 438 21.84 3.97 27.42
CA LYS A 438 21.56 2.88 28.36
C LYS A 438 20.12 2.85 28.85
N ASP A 439 19.44 4.00 28.84
CA ASP A 439 18.09 4.15 29.37
C ASP A 439 17.02 3.73 28.34
N ASN A 440 17.33 3.87 27.06
CA ASN A 440 16.41 3.55 25.96
C ASN A 440 16.92 2.39 25.11
N GLN A 441 17.23 1.27 25.74
CA GLN A 441 17.56 0.04 25.03
C GLN A 441 16.26 -0.62 24.49
N ILE A 442 16.26 -0.97 23.22
CA ILE A 442 15.23 -1.89 22.70
C ILE A 442 15.47 -3.22 23.39
N ALA A 443 14.47 -3.65 24.19
CA ALA A 443 14.49 -5.01 24.71
C ALA A 443 14.61 -5.95 23.52
N SER A 444 15.83 -6.42 23.26
CA SER A 444 16.06 -7.33 22.15
C SER A 444 15.10 -8.49 22.36
N GLN A 445 14.13 -8.65 21.47
CA GLN A 445 13.58 -9.97 21.22
C GLN A 445 14.76 -10.79 20.68
N LYS A 446 15.73 -11.07 21.56
CA LYS A 446 16.66 -12.16 21.30
C LYS A 446 15.72 -13.29 20.94
N LYS A 447 15.65 -13.61 19.64
CA LYS A 447 15.18 -14.92 19.27
C LYS A 447 15.97 -15.82 20.23
N LYS A 448 15.30 -16.39 21.23
CA LYS A 448 15.78 -17.63 21.81
C LYS A 448 15.82 -18.57 20.62
N TYR A 449 16.96 -18.55 19.92
CA TYR A 449 17.27 -19.65 19.04
C TYR A 449 17.12 -20.85 19.97
N PRO A 450 16.25 -21.82 19.67
CA PRO A 450 16.17 -23.02 20.48
C PRO A 450 17.62 -23.47 20.66
N GLU A 451 17.99 -23.74 21.92
CA GLU A 451 19.36 -24.18 22.20
C GLU A 451 19.70 -25.26 21.18
N LYS A 452 20.74 -25.02 20.39
CA LYS A 452 21.09 -25.94 19.31
C LYS A 452 21.37 -27.27 19.95
N GLU A 453 20.61 -28.30 19.62
CA GLU A 453 20.82 -29.63 20.13
C GLU A 453 22.24 -30.05 19.82
N VAL A 454 22.98 -30.45 20.86
CA VAL A 454 24.33 -31.00 20.72
C VAL A 454 24.21 -32.40 20.16
N ILE A 455 24.76 -32.61 18.97
CA ILE A 455 24.73 -33.89 18.27
C ILE A 455 25.80 -34.83 18.82
N GLY A 456 26.93 -34.31 19.26
CA GLY A 456 28.08 -35.03 19.81
C GLY A 456 29.25 -34.10 20.07
N LYS A 457 30.40 -34.67 20.42
CA LYS A 457 31.67 -33.95 20.55
C LYS A 457 32.42 -33.94 19.22
N CYS A 458 33.06 -32.84 18.90
CA CYS A 458 33.92 -32.76 17.72
C CYS A 458 35.11 -33.69 17.85
N PRO A 459 35.36 -34.58 16.90
CA PRO A 459 36.47 -35.55 16.98
C PRO A 459 37.84 -34.88 16.82
N ILE A 460 37.90 -33.62 16.42
CA ILE A 460 39.16 -32.86 16.20
C ILE A 460 39.52 -32.02 17.42
N CYS A 461 38.57 -31.28 18.01
CA CYS A 461 38.84 -30.31 19.07
C CYS A 461 38.00 -30.52 20.35
N GLY A 462 37.10 -31.51 20.39
CA GLY A 462 36.25 -31.81 21.55
C GLY A 462 35.04 -30.86 21.76
N ALA A 463 34.93 -29.76 21.03
CA ALA A 463 33.82 -28.80 21.14
C ALA A 463 32.48 -29.43 20.69
N PRO A 464 31.32 -28.88 21.11
CA PRO A 464 30.03 -29.37 20.68
C PRO A 464 29.84 -29.34 19.15
N VAL A 465 29.21 -30.37 18.60
CA VAL A 465 28.80 -30.44 17.19
C VAL A 465 27.31 -30.12 17.08
N TYR A 466 26.95 -29.24 16.19
CA TYR A 466 25.59 -28.84 15.89
C TYR A 466 25.16 -29.25 14.48
N GLU A 467 23.84 -29.21 14.22
CA GLU A 467 23.26 -29.53 12.93
C GLU A 467 22.79 -28.26 12.22
N ASN A 468 23.00 -28.20 10.90
CA ASN A 468 22.31 -27.26 9.99
C ASN A 468 21.67 -28.03 8.82
N SER A 469 21.09 -27.31 7.86
CA SER A 469 20.43 -27.93 6.70
C SER A 469 21.37 -28.82 5.86
N LYS A 470 22.67 -28.52 5.81
CA LYS A 470 23.64 -29.16 4.91
C LYS A 470 24.65 -30.07 5.61
N SER A 471 24.93 -29.85 6.90
CA SER A 471 26.01 -30.54 7.60
C SER A 471 25.82 -30.60 9.11
N PHE A 472 26.62 -31.48 9.77
CA PHE A 472 26.90 -31.43 11.18
C PHE A 472 28.28 -30.78 11.34
N TYR A 473 28.39 -29.70 12.11
CA TYR A 473 29.57 -28.84 12.16
C TYR A 473 29.99 -28.50 13.59
N CYS A 474 31.29 -28.25 13.77
CA CYS A 474 31.85 -27.87 15.07
C CYS A 474 31.35 -26.48 15.50
N SER A 475 31.02 -26.31 16.79
CA SER A 475 30.65 -25.02 17.37
C SER A 475 31.76 -23.97 17.24
N ASP A 476 33.03 -24.40 17.32
CA ASP A 476 34.20 -23.54 17.11
C ASP A 476 34.64 -23.51 15.63
N TYR A 477 33.71 -23.22 14.73
CA TYR A 477 33.98 -23.21 13.29
C TYR A 477 34.98 -22.15 12.83
N LYS A 478 35.33 -21.20 13.69
CA LYS A 478 36.39 -20.22 13.39
C LYS A 478 37.77 -20.81 13.42
N ASN A 479 38.03 -21.67 14.41
CA ASN A 479 39.32 -22.28 14.64
C ASN A 479 39.35 -23.77 14.18
N CYS A 480 38.22 -24.46 14.31
CA CYS A 480 38.06 -25.85 13.92
C CYS A 480 37.18 -25.99 12.68
N LYS A 481 37.75 -26.41 11.58
CA LYS A 481 37.06 -26.56 10.30
C LYS A 481 36.31 -27.90 10.14
N PHE A 482 36.04 -28.61 11.23
CA PHE A 482 35.33 -29.88 11.17
C PHE A 482 33.89 -29.68 10.67
N SER A 483 33.53 -30.44 9.62
CA SER A 483 32.20 -30.50 9.07
C SER A 483 31.91 -31.86 8.43
N LEU A 484 30.88 -32.52 8.92
CA LEU A 484 30.37 -33.78 8.37
C LEU A 484 29.16 -33.44 7.47
N TRP A 485 29.37 -33.46 6.17
CA TRP A 485 28.36 -33.11 5.18
C TRP A 485 27.30 -34.19 5.02
N LYS A 486 26.02 -33.84 5.04
CA LYS A 486 24.89 -34.75 4.83
C LYS A 486 24.89 -35.39 3.45
N GLU A 487 25.35 -34.65 2.45
CA GLU A 487 25.56 -35.11 1.10
C GLU A 487 27.04 -34.96 0.74
N ASN A 488 27.70 -36.04 0.49
CA ASN A 488 29.04 -36.09 -0.07
C ASN A 488 29.12 -37.17 -1.17
N ASN A 489 30.19 -37.19 -1.93
CA ASN A 489 30.33 -38.10 -3.07
C ASN A 489 30.31 -39.57 -2.64
N TYR A 490 30.86 -39.91 -1.48
CA TYR A 490 30.84 -41.27 -0.95
C TYR A 490 29.41 -41.73 -0.63
N PHE A 491 28.64 -40.92 0.11
CA PHE A 491 27.26 -41.24 0.47
C PHE A 491 26.34 -41.31 -0.76
N LYS A 492 26.57 -40.42 -1.72
CA LYS A 492 25.84 -40.46 -3.00
C LYS A 492 26.12 -41.73 -3.79
N ALA A 493 27.37 -42.16 -3.82
CA ALA A 493 27.79 -43.35 -4.58
C ALA A 493 27.16 -44.66 -4.04
N ILE A 494 26.88 -44.72 -2.75
CA ILE A 494 26.30 -45.92 -2.09
C ILE A 494 24.81 -45.77 -1.79
N GLY A 495 24.18 -44.63 -2.20
CA GLY A 495 22.79 -44.36 -1.93
C GLY A 495 22.43 -44.15 -0.45
N PHE A 496 23.40 -43.76 0.39
CA PHE A 496 23.23 -43.57 1.82
C PHE A 496 22.80 -42.15 2.15
N LYS A 497 21.73 -42.00 2.95
CA LYS A 497 21.29 -40.70 3.47
C LYS A 497 21.72 -40.55 4.93
N LEU A 498 22.66 -39.66 5.19
CA LEU A 498 23.14 -39.38 6.54
C LEU A 498 22.08 -38.66 7.36
N THR A 499 21.54 -39.35 8.35
CA THR A 499 20.55 -38.77 9.31
C THR A 499 21.26 -38.34 10.58
N LYS A 500 20.56 -37.61 11.43
CA LYS A 500 21.00 -37.20 12.76
C LYS A 500 21.40 -38.39 13.65
N ALA A 501 20.61 -39.47 13.58
CA ALA A 501 20.92 -40.70 14.34
C ALA A 501 22.24 -41.34 13.87
N HIS A 502 22.47 -41.39 12.57
CA HIS A 502 23.72 -41.87 12.00
C HIS A 502 24.90 -40.96 12.41
N ALA A 503 24.74 -39.65 12.38
CA ALA A 503 25.78 -38.70 12.79
C ALA A 503 26.15 -38.85 14.27
N LYS A 504 25.17 -39.05 15.17
CA LYS A 504 25.44 -39.34 16.60
C LYS A 504 26.29 -40.58 16.79
N LYS A 505 25.99 -41.68 16.07
CA LYS A 505 26.74 -42.92 16.12
C LYS A 505 28.16 -42.75 15.56
N LEU A 506 28.30 -42.12 14.41
CA LEU A 506 29.61 -41.85 13.81
C LEU A 506 30.51 -41.03 14.74
N LEU A 507 29.96 -39.99 15.38
CA LEU A 507 30.70 -39.12 16.31
C LEU A 507 31.09 -39.85 17.59
N LYS A 508 30.29 -40.84 18.05
CA LYS A 508 30.53 -41.59 19.28
C LYS A 508 31.36 -42.85 19.03
N ASP A 509 30.94 -43.67 18.08
CA ASP A 509 31.37 -45.04 17.89
C ASP A 509 32.25 -45.20 16.64
N GLN A 510 32.48 -44.13 15.89
CA GLN A 510 33.17 -44.08 14.59
C GLN A 510 32.57 -45.00 13.51
N LYS A 511 31.42 -45.62 13.78
CA LYS A 511 30.70 -46.47 12.84
C LYS A 511 29.18 -46.34 12.99
N THR A 512 28.46 -46.61 11.91
CA THR A 512 26.98 -46.63 11.89
C THR A 512 26.49 -47.67 10.90
N LEU A 513 25.45 -48.43 11.25
CA LEU A 513 24.83 -49.40 10.34
C LEU A 513 23.95 -48.65 9.30
N ALA A 514 24.27 -48.85 8.05
CA ALA A 514 23.47 -48.42 6.91
C ALA A 514 22.66 -49.59 6.37
N LYS A 515 21.33 -49.49 6.38
CA LYS A 515 20.43 -50.54 5.92
C LYS A 515 19.89 -50.25 4.53
N ASN A 516 19.57 -51.33 3.80
CA ASN A 516 18.94 -51.26 2.48
C ASN A 516 19.74 -50.46 1.44
N LEU A 517 21.05 -50.49 1.49
CA LEU A 517 21.92 -49.93 0.47
C LEU A 517 21.72 -50.70 -0.85
N LYS A 518 21.90 -50.04 -1.99
CA LYS A 518 21.75 -50.66 -3.31
C LYS A 518 23.10 -50.91 -3.96
N SER A 519 23.37 -52.13 -4.31
CA SER A 519 24.54 -52.50 -5.11
C SER A 519 24.39 -51.99 -6.57
N LYS A 520 25.48 -51.94 -7.32
CA LYS A 520 25.46 -51.63 -8.76
C LYS A 520 24.58 -52.57 -9.58
N LYS A 521 24.29 -53.78 -9.09
CA LYS A 521 23.42 -54.78 -9.69
C LYS A 521 21.96 -54.70 -9.19
N GLY A 522 21.61 -53.68 -8.34
CA GLY A 522 20.27 -53.47 -7.81
C GLY A 522 19.89 -54.26 -6.56
N ASN A 523 20.73 -55.16 -6.08
CA ASN A 523 20.48 -55.95 -4.87
C ASN A 523 20.60 -55.08 -3.62
N SER A 524 19.70 -55.31 -2.64
CA SER A 524 19.76 -54.65 -1.33
C SER A 524 20.73 -55.35 -0.41
N TYR A 525 21.49 -54.58 0.36
CA TYR A 525 22.41 -55.07 1.37
C TYR A 525 22.55 -54.10 2.53
N ASP A 526 22.96 -54.60 3.68
CA ASP A 526 23.31 -53.82 4.87
C ASP A 526 24.82 -53.81 5.04
N ALA A 527 25.38 -52.70 5.51
CA ALA A 527 26.81 -52.60 5.80
C ALA A 527 27.09 -51.56 6.88
N TRP A 528 28.16 -51.74 7.60
CA TRP A 528 28.68 -50.74 8.53
C TRP A 528 29.45 -49.69 7.74
N ILE A 529 29.08 -48.42 7.93
CA ILE A 529 29.87 -47.28 7.47
C ILE A 529 30.79 -46.87 8.61
N CYS A 530 32.09 -47.03 8.42
CA CYS A 530 33.12 -46.63 9.35
C CYS A 530 33.74 -45.30 8.90
N VAL A 531 34.17 -44.48 9.86
CA VAL A 531 34.78 -43.18 9.60
C VAL A 531 36.14 -43.09 10.30
N GLU A 532 37.14 -42.67 9.53
CA GLU A 532 38.43 -42.20 10.04
C GLU A 532 38.43 -40.67 9.97
N TRP A 533 38.55 -40.03 11.14
CA TRP A 533 38.49 -38.56 11.21
C TRP A 533 39.83 -37.97 10.76
N ALA A 534 39.76 -37.19 9.70
CA ALA A 534 40.88 -36.44 9.14
C ALA A 534 40.47 -35.02 8.76
N THR A 535 41.38 -34.09 8.75
CA THR A 535 41.21 -32.71 8.27
C THR A 535 41.87 -32.56 6.92
N PRO A 536 41.23 -31.88 5.96
CA PRO A 536 39.93 -31.17 6.04
C PRO A 536 38.73 -32.11 5.86
N TYR A 537 38.89 -33.36 5.43
CA TYR A 537 37.78 -34.26 5.11
C TYR A 537 37.94 -35.64 5.76
N PRO A 538 36.86 -36.16 6.39
CA PRO A 538 36.87 -37.54 6.92
C PRO A 538 36.90 -38.57 5.78
N LYS A 539 37.55 -39.71 6.03
CA LYS A 539 37.54 -40.88 5.14
C LYS A 539 36.47 -41.86 5.60
N PHE A 540 35.74 -42.42 4.65
CA PHE A 540 34.72 -43.43 4.94
C PHE A 540 35.08 -44.77 4.29
N THR A 541 34.81 -45.84 5.01
CA THR A 541 34.97 -47.24 4.55
C THR A 541 33.70 -48.02 4.85
N MET A 542 33.53 -49.17 4.20
CA MET A 542 32.46 -50.11 4.49
C MET A 542 33.02 -51.41 5.02
N GLU A 543 32.36 -51.93 6.06
CA GLU A 543 32.60 -53.27 6.61
C GLU A 543 31.31 -54.08 6.49
N PHE A 544 31.44 -55.33 6.15
CA PHE A 544 30.35 -56.30 6.05
C PHE A 544 30.47 -57.26 7.21
N ASP A 545 29.38 -57.73 7.82
CA ASP A 545 29.31 -58.71 8.84
C ASP A 545 29.70 -60.08 8.25
#